data_c13ae224590f3a5d6c133c6468b6675b
#
_entry.id   c13ae224590f3a5d6c133c6468b6675b
#
_cell.length_a   1.000
_cell.length_b   1.000
_cell.length_c   1.000
_cell.angle_alpha   90.00
_cell.angle_beta   90.00
_cell.angle_gamma   90.00
#
_symmetry.space_group_name_H-M   'P 1'
#
loop_
_entity.id
_entity.type
_entity.pdbx_description
1 polymer ?
#
loop_
_entity_poly.entity_id
_entity_poly.type
_entity_poly.pdbx_seq_one_letter_code
_entity_poly.pdbx_strand_id
1 'polypeptide(L)'
;MQDNPEPGALSPDFFPKGFERAQALDNEAKELGFYWLFTEQILAQISSETQEIRQALEQKESLERVTEEIGDLLHSVMGLCYFLNLSPEAILESSLNKFEKRFSIVKELMTAQGLKTLKGKTHEALALWEEVKKAGAAGED
;
A
#
# COMPACT_ATOMS: atom_id res chain seq x y z
N MET A 1 6.07 22.36 -1.78
CA MET A 1 5.99 21.37 -0.71
C MET A 1 4.54 21.29 -0.29
N GLN A 2 3.87 20.20 -0.57
CA GLN A 2 2.54 19.99 -0.01
C GLN A 2 2.76 19.56 1.44
N ASP A 3 2.22 20.34 2.38
CA ASP A 3 2.13 19.92 3.77
C ASP A 3 1.31 18.62 3.80
N ASN A 4 1.97 17.54 4.20
CA ASN A 4 1.29 16.27 4.42
C ASN A 4 0.30 16.52 5.57
N PRO A 5 -1.01 16.37 5.37
CA PRO A 5 -1.95 16.56 6.47
C PRO A 5 -1.60 15.62 7.62
N GLU A 6 -1.64 16.13 8.84
CA GLU A 6 -1.50 15.30 10.02
C GLU A 6 -2.47 14.12 9.91
N PRO A 7 -2.01 12.88 10.11
CA PRO A 7 -2.88 11.72 9.99
C PRO A 7 -3.99 11.83 11.05
N GLY A 8 -5.21 12.01 10.59
CA GLY A 8 -6.37 11.85 11.44
C GLY A 8 -6.32 10.47 12.10
N ALA A 9 -6.37 10.42 13.41
CA ALA A 9 -6.36 9.17 14.15
C ALA A 9 -7.57 8.32 13.76
N LEU A 10 -7.35 7.32 12.90
CA LEU A 10 -8.36 6.32 12.58
C LEU A 10 -8.59 5.43 13.81
N SER A 11 -9.85 5.21 14.15
CA SER A 11 -10.20 4.28 15.24
C SER A 11 -9.61 2.90 14.95
N PRO A 12 -8.96 2.24 15.94
CA PRO A 12 -8.41 0.89 15.78
C PRO A 12 -9.42 -0.15 15.33
N ASP A 13 -10.70 0.08 15.59
CA ASP A 13 -11.81 -0.83 15.23
C ASP A 13 -12.25 -0.73 13.76
N PHE A 14 -11.67 0.18 12.99
CA PHE A 14 -12.13 0.46 11.64
C PHE A 14 -11.58 -0.54 10.59
N PHE A 15 -10.35 -1.00 10.76
CA PHE A 15 -9.65 -1.84 9.79
C PHE A 15 -10.20 -3.28 9.65
N PRO A 16 -10.46 -4.02 10.74
CA PRO A 16 -10.99 -5.39 10.61
C PRO A 16 -12.31 -5.45 9.84
N LYS A 17 -13.19 -4.49 10.10
CA LYS A 17 -14.51 -4.43 9.46
C LYS A 17 -14.46 -4.15 7.95
N GLY A 18 -13.47 -3.38 7.49
CA GLY A 18 -13.27 -3.10 6.07
C GLY A 18 -12.88 -4.35 5.27
N PHE A 19 -11.96 -5.15 5.76
CA PHE A 19 -11.55 -6.40 5.13
C PHE A 19 -12.68 -7.43 5.09
N GLU A 20 -13.37 -7.65 6.19
CA GLU A 20 -14.52 -8.57 6.27
C GLU A 20 -15.65 -8.17 5.33
N ARG A 21 -15.99 -6.89 5.31
CA ARG A 21 -17.03 -6.36 4.41
C ARG A 21 -16.66 -6.50 2.94
N ALA A 22 -15.42 -6.21 2.57
CA ALA A 22 -14.95 -6.35 1.20
C ALA A 22 -15.01 -7.81 0.74
N GLN A 23 -14.61 -8.76 1.59
CA GLN A 23 -14.71 -10.18 1.29
C GLN A 23 -16.15 -10.64 1.12
N ALA A 24 -17.05 -10.21 1.98
CA ALA A 24 -18.48 -10.53 1.90
C ALA A 24 -19.10 -10.02 0.60
N LEU A 25 -18.78 -8.79 0.19
CA LEU A 25 -19.26 -8.20 -1.07
C LEU A 25 -18.66 -8.91 -2.29
N ASP A 26 -17.39 -9.30 -2.25
CA ASP A 26 -16.76 -10.07 -3.32
C ASP A 26 -17.43 -11.45 -3.49
N ASN A 27 -17.71 -12.13 -2.40
CA ASN A 27 -18.41 -13.41 -2.41
C ASN A 27 -19.81 -13.28 -3.00
N GLU A 28 -20.58 -12.28 -2.56
CA GLU A 28 -21.91 -12.00 -3.10
C GLU A 28 -21.87 -11.69 -4.59
N ALA A 29 -20.93 -10.87 -5.03
CA ALA A 29 -20.74 -10.55 -6.44
C ALA A 29 -20.43 -11.81 -7.27
N LYS A 30 -19.57 -12.69 -6.77
CA LYS A 30 -19.25 -13.97 -7.42
C LYS A 30 -20.47 -14.89 -7.54
N GLU A 31 -21.27 -14.98 -6.51
CA GLU A 31 -22.50 -15.77 -6.54
C GLU A 31 -23.49 -15.28 -7.61
N LEU A 32 -23.51 -13.97 -7.88
CA LEU A 32 -24.33 -13.37 -8.93
C LEU A 32 -23.68 -13.39 -10.31
N GLY A 33 -22.46 -13.92 -10.44
CA GLY A 33 -21.73 -13.95 -11.70
C GLY A 33 -21.05 -12.62 -12.06
N PHE A 34 -20.97 -11.70 -11.11
CA PHE A 34 -20.29 -10.41 -11.28
C PHE A 34 -18.84 -10.51 -10.77
N TYR A 35 -17.94 -10.97 -11.65
CA TYR A 35 -16.52 -11.16 -11.32
C TYR A 35 -15.65 -11.06 -12.57
N TRP A 36 -14.36 -10.84 -12.35
CA TRP A 36 -13.35 -10.84 -13.40
C TRP A 36 -13.07 -12.27 -13.88
N LEU A 37 -12.85 -12.43 -15.18
CA LEU A 37 -12.49 -13.72 -15.77
C LEU A 37 -10.99 -13.95 -15.83
N PHE A 38 -10.21 -12.88 -15.95
CA PHE A 38 -8.77 -12.95 -16.17
C PHE A 38 -8.02 -11.96 -15.29
N THR A 39 -6.86 -12.35 -14.80
CA THR A 39 -5.95 -11.50 -14.01
C THR A 39 -5.63 -10.17 -14.71
N GLU A 40 -5.43 -10.21 -16.03
CA GLU A 40 -5.14 -9.01 -16.82
C GLU A 40 -6.21 -7.92 -16.72
N GLN A 41 -7.45 -8.31 -16.57
CA GLN A 41 -8.55 -7.35 -16.39
C GLN A 41 -8.41 -6.59 -15.07
N ILE A 42 -8.01 -7.29 -14.01
CA ILE A 42 -7.83 -6.69 -12.67
C ILE A 42 -6.58 -5.79 -12.67
N LEU A 43 -5.51 -6.23 -13.30
CA LEU A 43 -4.28 -5.44 -13.42
C LEU A 43 -4.51 -4.18 -14.26
N ALA A 44 -5.29 -4.27 -15.32
CA ALA A 44 -5.70 -3.11 -16.10
C ALA A 44 -6.54 -2.13 -15.26
N GLN A 45 -7.44 -2.63 -14.42
CA GLN A 45 -8.22 -1.80 -13.50
C GLN A 45 -7.32 -1.08 -12.49
N ILE A 46 -6.37 -1.78 -11.86
CA ILE A 46 -5.40 -1.19 -10.93
C ILE A 46 -4.60 -0.08 -11.61
N SER A 47 -4.16 -0.30 -12.84
CA SER A 47 -3.45 0.72 -13.63
C SER A 47 -4.33 1.92 -13.93
N SER A 48 -5.61 1.71 -14.26
CA SER A 48 -6.59 2.76 -14.50
C SER A 48 -6.80 3.63 -13.25
N GLU A 49 -7.03 3.00 -12.09
CA GLU A 49 -7.22 3.74 -10.83
C GLU A 49 -5.98 4.55 -10.45
N THR A 50 -4.79 4.01 -10.68
CA THR A 50 -3.53 4.74 -10.47
C THR A 50 -3.44 5.96 -11.38
N GLN A 51 -3.85 5.84 -12.63
CA GLN A 51 -3.87 6.95 -13.58
C GLN A 51 -4.90 8.02 -13.20
N GLU A 52 -6.07 7.63 -12.71
CA GLU A 52 -7.11 8.55 -12.25
C GLU A 52 -6.65 9.35 -11.02
N ILE A 53 -5.95 8.72 -10.08
CA ILE A 53 -5.30 9.43 -8.95
C ILE A 53 -4.31 10.47 -9.48
N ARG A 54 -3.47 10.10 -10.44
CA ARG A 54 -2.48 11.01 -11.04
C ARG A 54 -3.15 12.22 -11.68
N GLN A 55 -4.18 12.00 -12.48
CA GLN A 55 -4.94 13.05 -13.13
C GLN A 55 -5.60 13.98 -12.12
N ALA A 56 -6.25 13.43 -11.09
CA ALA A 56 -6.88 14.23 -10.04
C ALA A 56 -5.89 15.14 -9.32
N LEU A 57 -4.68 14.66 -9.03
CA LEU A 57 -3.60 15.42 -8.42
C LEU A 57 -3.04 16.51 -9.36
N GLU A 58 -2.78 16.17 -10.62
CA GLU A 58 -2.27 17.09 -11.63
C GLU A 58 -3.25 18.23 -11.95
N GLN A 59 -4.54 17.90 -11.99
CA GLN A 59 -5.62 18.84 -12.23
C GLN A 59 -6.03 19.60 -10.97
N LYS A 60 -5.41 19.34 -9.83
CA LYS A 60 -5.73 19.94 -8.54
C LYS A 60 -7.21 19.82 -8.18
N GLU A 61 -7.77 18.65 -8.43
CA GLU A 61 -9.14 18.34 -8.04
C GLU A 61 -9.28 18.32 -6.52
N SER A 62 -10.51 18.25 -6.02
CA SER A 62 -10.78 18.24 -4.58
C SER A 62 -10.14 17.03 -3.89
N LEU A 63 -9.81 17.18 -2.62
CA LEU A 63 -9.31 16.08 -1.79
C LEU A 63 -10.32 14.91 -1.74
N GLU A 64 -11.61 15.23 -1.75
CA GLU A 64 -12.70 14.25 -1.80
C GLU A 64 -12.56 13.36 -3.04
N ARG A 65 -12.35 13.97 -4.22
CA ARG A 65 -12.15 13.22 -5.46
C ARG A 65 -10.92 12.32 -5.42
N VAL A 66 -9.79 12.85 -4.95
CA VAL A 66 -8.56 12.07 -4.78
C VAL A 66 -8.78 10.89 -3.82
N THR A 67 -9.52 11.11 -2.74
CA THR A 67 -9.86 10.08 -1.75
C THR A 67 -10.71 8.96 -2.36
N GLU A 68 -11.68 9.29 -3.19
CA GLU A 68 -12.49 8.30 -3.92
C GLU A 68 -11.61 7.39 -4.77
N GLU A 69 -10.71 7.96 -5.57
CA GLU A 69 -9.81 7.19 -6.45
C GLU A 69 -8.83 6.31 -5.66
N ILE A 70 -8.33 6.77 -4.53
CA ILE A 70 -7.50 5.96 -3.63
C ILE A 70 -8.30 4.79 -3.08
N GLY A 71 -9.55 5.02 -2.69
CA GLY A 71 -10.46 3.96 -2.23
C GLY A 71 -10.68 2.89 -3.29
N ASP A 72 -10.91 3.30 -4.54
CA ASP A 72 -11.12 2.40 -5.67
C ASP A 72 -9.86 1.58 -5.99
N LEU A 73 -8.67 2.20 -5.87
CA LEU A 73 -7.40 1.48 -6.00
C LEU A 73 -7.23 0.41 -4.91
N LEU A 74 -7.49 0.77 -3.64
CA LEU A 74 -7.42 -0.18 -2.53
C LEU A 74 -8.37 -1.37 -2.74
N HIS A 75 -9.60 -1.11 -3.14
CA HIS A 75 -10.59 -2.14 -3.44
C HIS A 75 -10.14 -3.03 -4.60
N SER A 76 -9.60 -2.45 -5.67
CA SER A 76 -9.08 -3.22 -6.82
C SER A 76 -7.93 -4.16 -6.43
N VAL A 77 -7.01 -3.71 -5.58
CA VAL A 77 -5.92 -4.55 -5.07
C VAL A 77 -6.46 -5.69 -4.20
N MET A 78 -7.46 -5.42 -3.36
CA MET A 78 -8.13 -6.48 -2.58
C MET A 78 -8.83 -7.48 -3.49
N GLY A 79 -9.46 -7.01 -4.56
CA GLY A 79 -10.08 -7.85 -5.58
C GLY A 79 -9.10 -8.80 -6.26
N LEU A 80 -7.88 -8.34 -6.52
CA LEU A 80 -6.79 -9.20 -7.02
C LEU A 80 -6.45 -10.31 -6.02
N CYS A 81 -6.36 -9.97 -4.73
CA CYS A 81 -6.13 -10.96 -3.70
C CYS A 81 -7.20 -12.05 -3.69
N TYR A 82 -8.48 -11.66 -3.71
CA TYR A 82 -9.60 -12.61 -3.71
C TYR A 82 -9.64 -13.45 -4.98
N PHE A 83 -9.31 -12.88 -6.12
CA PHE A 83 -9.23 -13.60 -7.39
C PHE A 83 -8.17 -14.72 -7.33
N LEU A 84 -7.06 -14.48 -6.65
CA LEU A 84 -5.97 -15.43 -6.46
C LEU A 84 -6.15 -16.33 -5.23
N ASN A 85 -7.29 -16.27 -4.56
CA ASN A 85 -7.57 -16.97 -3.30
C ASN A 85 -6.58 -16.65 -2.18
N LEU A 86 -6.15 -15.40 -2.11
CA LEU A 86 -5.24 -14.89 -1.10
C LEU A 86 -5.99 -13.99 -0.10
N SER A 87 -5.54 -13.97 1.14
CA SER A 87 -6.05 -13.06 2.16
C SER A 87 -5.34 -11.71 2.05
N PRO A 88 -6.04 -10.60 1.72
CA PRO A 88 -5.43 -9.28 1.70
C PRO A 88 -4.83 -8.89 3.04
N GLU A 89 -5.49 -9.26 4.14
CA GLU A 89 -5.04 -9.00 5.51
C GLU A 89 -3.71 -9.71 5.80
N ALA A 90 -3.60 -11.00 5.48
CA ALA A 90 -2.37 -11.77 5.68
C ALA A 90 -1.21 -11.26 4.81
N ILE A 91 -1.50 -10.84 3.58
CA ILE A 91 -0.51 -10.25 2.66
C ILE A 91 -0.01 -8.91 3.20
N LEU A 92 -0.90 -8.06 3.69
CA LEU A 92 -0.54 -6.79 4.30
C LEU A 92 0.34 -7.01 5.53
N GLU A 93 -0.04 -7.94 6.42
CA GLU A 93 0.73 -8.29 7.62
C GLU A 93 2.14 -8.75 7.25
N SER A 94 2.27 -9.63 6.27
CA SER A 94 3.57 -10.09 5.77
C SER A 94 4.43 -8.94 5.23
N SER A 95 3.82 -8.03 4.50
CA SER A 95 4.50 -6.83 3.97
C SER A 95 4.97 -5.89 5.08
N LEU A 96 4.13 -5.69 6.10
CA LEU A 96 4.47 -4.84 7.25
C LEU A 96 5.61 -5.45 8.08
N ASN A 97 5.59 -6.76 8.30
CA ASN A 97 6.67 -7.47 9.00
C ASN A 97 8.01 -7.32 8.26
N LYS A 98 8.01 -7.42 6.95
CA LYS A 98 9.18 -7.20 6.12
C LYS A 98 9.68 -5.75 6.22
N PHE A 99 8.78 -4.79 6.15
CA PHE A 99 9.10 -3.37 6.30
C PHE A 99 9.69 -3.08 7.69
N GLU A 100 9.08 -3.60 8.76
CA GLU A 100 9.54 -3.40 10.13
C GLU A 100 10.96 -3.91 10.34
N LYS A 101 11.28 -5.12 9.83
CA LYS A 101 12.65 -5.66 9.88
C LYS A 101 13.64 -4.77 9.16
N ARG A 102 13.34 -4.35 7.95
CA ARG A 102 14.20 -3.44 7.17
C ARG A 102 14.37 -2.08 7.84
N PHE A 103 13.29 -1.55 8.37
CA PHE A 103 13.29 -0.26 9.07
C PHE A 103 14.11 -0.32 10.36
N SER A 104 14.09 -1.43 11.09
CA SER A 104 14.99 -1.65 12.24
C SER A 104 16.46 -1.55 11.85
N ILE A 105 16.84 -2.14 10.72
CA ILE A 105 18.22 -2.05 10.21
C ILE A 105 18.56 -0.60 9.81
N VAL A 106 17.64 0.11 9.18
CA VAL A 106 17.81 1.55 8.87
C VAL A 106 18.12 2.33 10.15
N LYS A 107 17.37 2.10 11.22
CA LYS A 107 17.61 2.77 12.51
C LYS A 107 18.98 2.45 13.11
N GLU A 108 19.43 1.20 13.00
CA GLU A 108 20.78 0.80 13.43
C GLU A 108 21.87 1.51 12.62
N LEU A 109 21.74 1.56 11.30
CA LEU A 109 22.66 2.26 10.41
C LEU A 109 22.68 3.76 10.66
N MET A 110 21.54 4.37 10.92
CA MET A 110 21.45 5.78 11.32
C MET A 110 22.25 6.03 12.60
N THR A 111 22.08 5.19 13.61
CA THR A 111 22.81 5.30 14.86
C THR A 111 24.31 5.18 14.63
N ALA A 112 24.76 4.20 13.84
CA ALA A 112 26.16 3.99 13.51
C ALA A 112 26.78 5.19 12.77
N GLN A 113 26.01 5.92 11.98
CA GLN A 113 26.43 7.10 11.24
C GLN A 113 26.22 8.42 12.02
N GLY A 114 25.74 8.36 13.25
CA GLY A 114 25.46 9.54 14.07
C GLY A 114 24.27 10.36 13.58
N LEU A 115 23.38 9.76 12.78
CA LEU A 115 22.19 10.42 12.27
C LEU A 115 21.02 10.27 13.25
N LYS A 116 20.51 11.39 13.75
CA LYS A 116 19.34 11.41 14.65
C LYS A 116 18.02 11.48 13.91
N THR A 117 18.03 11.94 12.66
CA THR A 117 16.83 12.11 11.83
C THR A 117 17.21 12.06 10.36
N LEU A 118 16.28 11.63 9.53
CA LEU A 118 16.35 11.70 8.07
C LEU A 118 15.47 12.81 7.48
N LYS A 119 14.87 13.65 8.33
CA LYS A 119 14.07 14.80 7.87
C LYS A 119 14.94 15.72 7.01
N GLY A 120 14.51 16.01 5.80
CA GLY A 120 15.27 16.81 4.84
C GLY A 120 16.47 16.11 4.20
N LYS A 121 16.68 14.82 4.48
CA LYS A 121 17.80 14.01 3.98
C LYS A 121 17.29 12.88 3.08
N THR A 122 16.56 13.23 2.03
CA THR A 122 15.91 12.24 1.15
C THR A 122 16.91 11.32 0.45
N HIS A 123 18.06 11.87 0.00
CA HIS A 123 19.09 11.06 -0.66
C HIS A 123 19.70 10.04 0.30
N GLU A 124 20.01 10.44 1.52
CA GLU A 124 20.56 9.55 2.55
C GLU A 124 19.53 8.48 2.93
N ALA A 125 18.26 8.84 3.05
CA ALA A 125 17.19 7.90 3.35
C ALA A 125 17.04 6.84 2.25
N LEU A 126 17.03 7.26 0.99
CA LEU A 126 16.96 6.33 -0.15
C LEU A 126 18.20 5.42 -0.23
N ALA A 127 19.39 5.96 -0.01
CA ALA A 127 20.63 5.18 -0.01
C ALA A 127 20.64 4.10 1.08
N LEU A 128 20.23 4.44 2.30
CA LEU A 128 20.08 3.48 3.40
C LEU A 128 19.05 2.39 3.08
N TRP A 129 17.93 2.77 2.50
CA TRP A 129 16.88 1.82 2.11
C TRP A 129 17.35 0.85 1.05
N GLU A 130 18.06 1.33 0.01
CA GLU A 130 18.63 0.47 -1.05
C GLU A 130 19.69 -0.49 -0.48
N GLU A 131 20.52 -0.02 0.43
CA GLU A 131 21.52 -0.85 1.12
C GLU A 131 20.85 -2.00 1.89
N VAL A 132 19.81 -1.69 2.66
CA VAL A 132 19.04 -2.68 3.43
C VAL A 132 18.35 -3.71 2.52
N LYS A 133 17.79 -3.27 1.41
CA LYS A 133 17.15 -4.18 0.44
C LYS A 133 18.15 -5.13 -0.20
N LYS A 134 19.34 -4.63 -0.57
CA LYS A 134 20.42 -5.46 -1.16
C LYS A 134 20.93 -6.50 -0.17
N ALA A 135 21.16 -6.12 1.09
CA ALA A 135 21.59 -7.04 2.14
C ALA A 135 20.55 -8.15 2.39
N GLY A 136 19.24 -7.82 2.36
CA GLY A 136 18.15 -8.77 2.49
C GLY A 136 18.10 -9.78 1.32
N ALA A 137 18.29 -9.31 0.09
CA ALA A 137 18.31 -10.17 -1.10
C ALA A 137 19.51 -11.14 -1.10
N ALA A 138 20.66 -10.75 -0.55
CA ALA A 138 21.85 -11.60 -0.43
C ALA A 138 21.74 -12.67 0.67
N GLY A 139 20.80 -12.51 1.62
CA GLY A 139 20.56 -13.45 2.73
C GLY A 139 19.47 -14.49 2.45
N GLU A 140 18.83 -14.44 1.29
CA GLU A 140 17.76 -15.35 0.86
C GLU A 140 18.25 -16.51 -0.06
N ASP A 141 19.56 -16.63 -0.29
CA ASP A 141 20.20 -17.73 -1.03
C ASP A 141 20.54 -18.92 -0.10
#